data_b5e8bee5edf903da1f77b1fbe0c1b7ad
#
_entry.id   b5e8bee5edf903da1f77b1fbe0c1b7ad
#
_cell.length_a   1.000
_cell.length_b   1.000
_cell.length_c   1.000
_cell.angle_alpha   90.00
_cell.angle_beta   90.00
_cell.angle_gamma   90.00
#
_symmetry.space_group_name_H-M   'P 1'
#
loop_
_entity.id
_entity.type
_entity.pdbx_description
1 polymer ?
#
loop_
_entity_poly.entity_id
_entity_poly.type
_entity_poly.pdbx_seq_one_letter_code
_entity_poly.pdbx_strand_id
1 'polypeptide(L)'
;WKEDYGGHLEFWDKKMKAPIKKILPIFNRLAIFSTNDFSNHGHPEALSCPEDMSRKSLALYYFSNGRPKNELVLSRMRLGTFFKDREGIKGDVDFKYSKVRLFLMRFAFYQYLRHIRDKFFKKN
;
A
#
# COMPACT_ATOMS: atom_id res chain seq x y z
N TRP A 1 6.99 -17.71 16.06
CA TRP A 1 6.63 -16.30 16.28
C TRP A 1 5.60 -16.18 17.41
N LYS A 2 5.79 -15.25 18.34
CA LYS A 2 4.93 -15.06 19.50
C LYS A 2 4.15 -13.75 19.38
N GLU A 3 3.06 -13.65 20.12
CA GLU A 3 2.19 -12.46 20.16
C GLU A 3 2.97 -11.19 20.52
N ASP A 4 3.82 -11.28 21.54
CA ASP A 4 4.62 -10.17 22.08
C ASP A 4 5.66 -9.62 21.10
N TYR A 5 5.98 -10.35 20.04
CA TYR A 5 6.92 -9.91 19.01
C TYR A 5 6.31 -8.89 18.04
N GLY A 6 5.00 -8.73 18.08
CA GLY A 6 4.28 -7.81 17.20
C GLY A 6 4.30 -8.23 15.73
N GLY A 7 4.30 -7.26 14.83
CA GLY A 7 4.40 -7.48 13.38
C GLY A 7 3.17 -8.11 12.75
N HIS A 8 2.01 -8.01 13.37
CA HIS A 8 0.75 -8.47 12.82
C HIS A 8 0.50 -7.88 11.43
N LEU A 9 -0.05 -8.68 10.54
CA LEU A 9 -0.72 -8.15 9.37
C LEU A 9 -2.07 -7.60 9.82
N GLU A 10 -2.25 -6.30 9.72
CA GLU A 10 -3.46 -5.62 10.13
C GLU A 10 -4.26 -5.11 8.93
N PHE A 11 -5.56 -5.31 9.00
CA PHE A 11 -6.52 -4.71 8.08
C PHE A 11 -7.25 -3.59 8.80
N TRP A 12 -7.30 -2.42 8.19
CA TRP A 12 -7.84 -1.22 8.79
C TRP A 12 -9.11 -0.75 8.09
N ASP A 13 -9.97 -0.05 8.82
CA ASP A 13 -11.16 0.56 8.25
C ASP A 13 -10.80 1.62 7.18
N LYS A 14 -11.78 2.03 6.39
CA LYS A 14 -11.58 3.02 5.32
C LYS A 14 -11.05 4.37 5.83
N LYS A 15 -11.36 4.71 7.09
CA LYS A 15 -10.99 5.97 7.72
C LYS A 15 -9.66 5.91 8.50
N MET A 16 -9.07 4.73 8.61
CA MET A 16 -7.84 4.48 9.39
C MET A 16 -7.98 4.76 10.89
N LYS A 17 -9.19 4.53 11.45
CA LYS A 17 -9.48 4.75 12.86
C LYS A 17 -9.16 3.53 13.72
N ALA A 18 -9.51 2.34 13.23
CA ALA A 18 -9.33 1.11 13.97
C ALA A 18 -8.95 -0.07 13.08
N PRO A 19 -8.16 -1.02 13.59
CA PRO A 19 -7.94 -2.28 12.91
C PRO A 19 -9.20 -3.14 12.97
N ILE A 20 -9.61 -3.66 11.82
CA ILE A 20 -10.74 -4.59 11.68
C ILE A 20 -10.30 -6.01 11.98
N LYS A 21 -9.07 -6.35 11.58
CA LYS A 21 -8.49 -7.69 11.73
C LYS A 21 -6.99 -7.60 11.94
N LYS A 22 -6.49 -8.41 12.87
CA LYS A 22 -5.06 -8.64 13.09
C LYS A 22 -4.74 -10.11 12.85
N ILE A 23 -3.66 -10.40 12.14
CA ILE A 23 -3.20 -11.75 11.84
C ILE A 23 -1.75 -11.87 12.26
N LEU A 24 -1.48 -12.71 13.27
CA LEU A 24 -0.14 -12.99 13.74
C LEU A 24 0.67 -13.72 12.66
N PRO A 25 1.90 -13.31 12.33
CA PRO A 25 2.70 -13.89 11.25
C PRO A 25 3.46 -15.16 11.71
N ILE A 26 2.73 -16.18 12.13
CA ILE A 26 3.35 -17.46 12.49
C ILE A 26 3.81 -18.21 11.24
N PHE A 27 4.81 -19.08 11.43
CA PHE A 27 5.34 -19.92 10.36
C PHE A 27 4.22 -20.74 9.68
N ASN A 28 4.32 -20.90 8.37
CA ASN A 28 3.37 -21.64 7.54
C ASN A 28 1.92 -21.11 7.56
N ARG A 29 1.71 -19.84 7.88
CA ARG A 29 0.40 -19.19 7.80
C ARG A 29 0.22 -18.50 6.45
N LEU A 30 -0.87 -18.82 5.77
CA LEU A 30 -1.31 -18.17 4.54
C LEU A 30 -2.46 -17.20 4.86
N ALA A 31 -2.40 -16.01 4.32
CA ALA A 31 -3.51 -15.05 4.32
C ALA A 31 -3.84 -14.66 2.88
N ILE A 32 -5.08 -14.87 2.46
CA ILE A 32 -5.59 -14.48 1.14
C ILE A 32 -6.63 -13.40 1.32
N PHE A 33 -6.49 -12.30 0.60
CA PHE A 33 -7.43 -11.18 0.67
C PHE A 33 -7.47 -10.38 -0.64
N SER A 34 -8.58 -9.75 -0.90
CA SER A 34 -8.73 -8.85 -2.05
C SER A 34 -8.13 -7.48 -1.76
N THR A 35 -7.36 -6.97 -2.72
CA THR A 35 -6.86 -5.59 -2.69
C THR A 35 -7.69 -4.73 -3.63
N ASN A 36 -8.26 -3.65 -3.11
CA ASN A 36 -9.00 -2.66 -3.85
C ASN A 36 -8.59 -1.25 -3.42
N ASP A 37 -9.19 -0.21 -3.98
CA ASP A 37 -8.83 1.18 -3.67
C ASP A 37 -9.16 1.61 -2.23
N PHE A 38 -9.84 0.76 -1.47
CA PHE A 38 -10.25 1.01 -0.09
C PHE A 38 -9.61 0.06 0.93
N SER A 39 -8.89 -0.96 0.49
CA SER A 39 -8.26 -1.94 1.38
C SER A 39 -6.99 -1.35 1.99
N ASN A 40 -7.08 -0.94 3.25
CA ASN A 40 -5.93 -0.49 4.00
C ASN A 40 -5.38 -1.68 4.81
N HIS A 41 -4.11 -2.02 4.61
CA HIS A 41 -3.45 -3.11 5.34
C HIS A 41 -1.96 -2.81 5.50
N GLY A 42 -1.34 -3.44 6.48
CA GLY A 42 0.08 -3.27 6.76
C GLY A 42 0.48 -3.88 8.10
N HIS A 43 1.66 -3.55 8.59
CA HIS A 43 2.14 -3.87 9.93
C HIS A 43 2.67 -2.59 10.59
N PRO A 44 1.79 -1.81 11.20
CA PRO A 44 2.09 -0.44 11.62
C PRO A 44 2.96 -0.34 12.88
N GLU A 45 3.11 -1.42 13.62
CA GLU A 45 3.84 -1.43 14.87
C GLU A 45 5.26 -1.97 14.68
N ALA A 46 6.23 -1.40 15.41
CA ALA A 46 7.59 -1.89 15.43
C ALA A 46 7.66 -3.33 15.97
N LEU A 47 8.66 -4.07 15.53
CA LEU A 47 8.89 -5.43 16.03
C LEU A 47 9.60 -5.38 17.40
N SER A 48 9.22 -6.31 18.29
CA SER A 48 9.82 -6.52 19.60
C SER A 48 10.44 -7.91 19.72
N CYS A 49 10.78 -8.54 18.61
CA CYS A 49 11.43 -9.85 18.60
C CYS A 49 12.92 -9.74 18.95
N PRO A 50 13.58 -10.83 19.41
CA PRO A 50 15.01 -10.91 19.60
C PRO A 50 15.80 -10.50 18.34
N GLU A 51 17.01 -9.98 18.52
CA GLU A 51 17.84 -9.44 17.43
C GLU A 51 18.24 -10.49 16.37
N ASP A 52 18.34 -11.74 16.78
CA ASP A 52 18.63 -12.88 15.90
C ASP A 52 17.39 -13.35 15.10
N MET A 53 16.22 -12.78 15.36
CA MET A 53 14.97 -13.11 14.69
C MET A 53 14.52 -12.00 13.74
N SER A 54 13.77 -12.39 12.72
CA SER A 54 13.15 -11.44 11.79
C SER A 54 11.77 -11.91 11.34
N ARG A 55 10.86 -10.95 11.14
CA ARG A 55 9.58 -11.21 10.48
C ARG A 55 9.83 -11.45 9.00
N LYS A 56 9.42 -12.62 8.52
CA LYS A 56 9.52 -12.97 7.09
C LYS A 56 8.13 -13.05 6.48
N SER A 57 7.97 -12.54 5.28
CA SER A 57 6.73 -12.68 4.52
C SER A 57 7.04 -12.86 3.03
N LEU A 58 6.24 -13.70 2.39
CA LEU A 58 6.23 -13.86 0.95
C LEU A 58 4.91 -13.30 0.43
N ALA A 59 4.96 -12.34 -0.48
CA ALA A 59 3.78 -11.76 -1.10
C ALA A 59 3.64 -12.27 -2.54
N LEU A 60 2.48 -12.85 -2.84
CA LEU A 60 2.08 -13.27 -4.18
C LEU A 60 0.89 -12.42 -4.62
N TYR A 61 0.92 -11.96 -5.85
CA TYR A 61 -0.12 -11.11 -6.41
C TYR A 61 -0.83 -11.84 -7.56
N TYR A 62 -2.14 -11.94 -7.44
CA TYR A 62 -3.02 -12.46 -8.48
C TYR A 62 -3.80 -11.32 -9.09
N PHE A 63 -3.85 -11.28 -10.40
CA PHE A 63 -4.55 -10.23 -11.15
C PHE A 63 -5.73 -10.86 -11.88
N SER A 64 -6.89 -10.22 -11.80
CA SER A 64 -8.05 -10.55 -12.62
C SER A 64 -8.06 -9.72 -13.91
N ASN A 65 -8.72 -10.23 -14.93
CA ASN A 65 -8.93 -9.50 -16.17
C ASN A 65 -10.09 -8.49 -16.00
N GLY A 66 -9.75 -7.33 -15.46
CA GLY A 66 -10.69 -6.28 -15.08
C GLY A 66 -11.05 -6.30 -13.59
N ARG A 67 -11.68 -5.22 -13.13
CA ARG A 67 -12.14 -5.03 -11.75
C ARG A 67 -13.60 -4.56 -11.74
N PRO A 68 -14.41 -5.01 -10.77
CA PRO A 68 -15.76 -4.51 -10.58
C PRO A 68 -15.78 -2.98 -10.37
N LYS A 69 -16.77 -2.29 -10.95
CA LYS A 69 -16.85 -0.82 -10.86
C LYS A 69 -16.97 -0.30 -9.44
N ASN A 70 -17.58 -1.08 -8.53
CA ASN A 70 -17.72 -0.75 -7.12
C ASN A 70 -16.41 -0.84 -6.32
N GLU A 71 -15.38 -1.45 -6.88
CA GLU A 71 -14.04 -1.53 -6.27
C GLU A 71 -13.10 -0.41 -6.74
N LEU A 72 -13.54 0.41 -7.70
CA LEU A 72 -12.75 1.48 -8.29
C LEU A 72 -13.15 2.84 -7.72
N VAL A 73 -12.15 3.67 -7.43
CA VAL A 73 -12.36 5.11 -7.20
C VAL A 73 -12.05 5.84 -8.49
N LEU A 74 -13.08 6.11 -9.29
CA LEU A 74 -12.98 6.72 -10.62
C LEU A 74 -12.24 8.07 -10.65
N SER A 75 -12.17 8.78 -9.53
CA SER A 75 -11.51 10.10 -9.45
C SER A 75 -10.00 10.04 -9.23
N ARG A 76 -9.42 8.84 -9.07
CA ARG A 76 -8.00 8.69 -8.72
C ARG A 76 -7.38 7.56 -9.52
N MET A 77 -6.72 7.90 -10.60
CA MET A 77 -5.72 7.02 -11.22
C MET A 77 -4.58 6.83 -10.22
N ARG A 78 -4.73 5.85 -9.32
CA ARG A 78 -3.69 5.48 -8.38
C ARG A 78 -2.78 4.45 -9.02
N LEU A 79 -1.61 4.89 -9.41
CA LEU A 79 -0.54 4.01 -9.83
C LEU A 79 0.30 3.66 -8.60
N GLY A 80 0.05 2.50 -7.99
CA GLY A 80 0.88 1.97 -6.92
C GLY A 80 0.26 1.96 -5.52
N THR A 81 1.09 1.62 -4.54
CA THR A 81 0.76 1.57 -3.11
C THR A 81 0.88 2.95 -2.49
N PHE A 82 -0.11 3.34 -1.69
CA PHE A 82 -0.13 4.60 -0.96
C PHE A 82 -0.17 4.33 0.54
N PHE A 83 0.70 5.00 1.27
CA PHE A 83 0.65 5.00 2.72
C PHE A 83 -0.36 6.03 3.21
N LYS A 84 -1.12 5.67 4.24
CA LYS A 84 -2.05 6.55 4.93
C LYS A 84 -1.68 6.62 6.40
N ASP A 85 -1.77 7.83 6.97
CA ASP A 85 -1.63 8.01 8.41
C ASP A 85 -2.83 7.42 9.14
N ARG A 86 -2.57 6.86 10.32
CA ARG A 86 -3.61 6.48 11.28
C ARG A 86 -4.12 7.74 11.99
N GLU A 87 -5.40 7.76 12.35
CA GLU A 87 -5.97 8.88 13.09
C GLU A 87 -5.23 9.06 14.44
N GLY A 88 -4.76 10.28 14.70
CA GLY A 88 -4.05 10.65 15.92
C GLY A 88 -2.56 10.26 15.98
N ILE A 89 -2.03 9.55 15.00
CA ILE A 89 -0.62 9.20 14.92
C ILE A 89 -0.01 9.93 13.72
N LYS A 90 0.92 10.83 14.00
CA LYS A 90 1.72 11.43 12.92
C LYS A 90 2.68 10.35 12.40
N GLY A 91 2.60 10.08 11.12
CA GLY A 91 3.50 9.16 10.44
C GLY A 91 4.96 9.60 10.58
N ASP A 92 5.85 8.63 10.51
CA ASP A 92 7.29 8.86 10.54
C ASP A 92 7.75 9.80 9.43
N VAL A 93 8.91 10.41 9.63
CA VAL A 93 9.53 11.46 8.77
C VAL A 93 9.57 11.07 7.29
N ASP A 94 9.66 9.79 6.97
CA ASP A 94 9.65 9.25 5.61
C ASP A 94 8.38 9.57 4.81
N PHE A 95 7.26 9.81 5.47
CA PHE A 95 6.01 10.13 4.80
C PHE A 95 6.00 11.55 4.19
N LYS A 96 6.72 12.48 4.80
CA LYS A 96 6.84 13.87 4.29
C LYS A 96 7.59 13.91 2.95
N TYR A 97 8.62 13.07 2.83
CA TYR A 97 9.35 12.89 1.57
C TYR A 97 8.52 12.16 0.50
N SER A 98 7.63 11.25 0.92
CA SER A 98 6.79 10.52 -0.02
C SER A 98 5.79 11.43 -0.74
N LYS A 99 5.23 12.47 -0.09
CA LYS A 99 4.32 13.44 -0.73
C LYS A 99 5.03 14.26 -1.82
N VAL A 100 6.23 14.73 -1.54
CA VAL A 100 7.04 15.46 -2.53
C VAL A 100 7.46 14.52 -3.66
N ARG A 101 7.91 13.31 -3.34
CA ARG A 101 8.27 12.29 -4.33
C ARG A 101 7.09 11.91 -5.21
N LEU A 102 5.91 11.71 -4.63
CA LEU A 102 4.66 11.45 -5.35
C LEU A 102 4.28 12.62 -6.28
N PHE A 103 4.43 13.85 -5.81
CA PHE A 103 4.20 15.03 -6.64
C PHE A 103 5.17 15.09 -7.83
N LEU A 104 6.46 14.86 -7.59
CA LEU A 104 7.49 14.82 -8.63
C LEU A 104 7.27 13.67 -9.61
N MET A 105 6.90 12.49 -9.13
CA MET A 105 6.57 11.33 -9.99
C MET A 105 5.32 11.60 -10.86
N ARG A 106 4.29 12.26 -10.32
CA ARG A 106 3.11 12.66 -11.10
C ARG A 106 3.49 13.66 -12.20
N PHE A 107 4.37 14.60 -11.89
CA PHE A 107 4.85 15.58 -12.86
C PHE A 107 5.71 14.91 -13.94
N ALA A 108 6.67 14.06 -13.55
CA ALA A 108 7.52 13.31 -14.48
C ALA A 108 6.70 12.36 -15.37
N PHE A 109 5.71 11.67 -14.79
CA PHE A 109 4.82 10.78 -15.54
C PHE A 109 3.94 11.57 -16.53
N TYR A 110 3.42 12.72 -16.12
CA TYR A 110 2.66 13.59 -17.03
C TYR A 110 3.52 14.09 -18.20
N GLN A 111 4.77 14.51 -17.94
CA GLN A 111 5.71 14.91 -18.99
C GLN A 111 6.06 13.75 -19.92
N TYR A 112 6.22 12.54 -19.36
CA TYR A 112 6.47 11.33 -20.15
C TYR A 112 5.29 11.00 -21.08
N LEU A 113 4.04 11.02 -20.57
CA LEU A 113 2.85 10.81 -21.38
C LEU A 113 2.67 11.89 -22.46
N ARG A 114 2.96 13.14 -22.13
CA ARG A 114 2.96 14.24 -23.09
C ARG A 114 3.98 13.99 -24.20
N HIS A 115 5.19 13.57 -23.85
CA HIS A 115 6.24 13.26 -24.82
C HIS A 115 5.83 12.10 -25.75
N ILE A 116 5.23 11.03 -25.22
CA ILE A 116 4.70 9.92 -26.01
C ILE A 116 3.61 10.42 -26.96
N ARG A 117 2.63 11.15 -26.46
CA ARG A 117 1.56 11.72 -27.28
C ARG A 117 2.14 12.55 -28.43
N ASP A 118 3.06 13.47 -28.12
CA ASP A 118 3.64 14.38 -29.11
C ASP A 118 4.49 13.63 -30.15
N LYS A 119 5.10 12.51 -29.77
CA LYS A 119 5.86 11.63 -30.68
C LYS A 119 4.97 10.83 -31.64
N PHE A 120 3.79 10.40 -31.18
CA PHE A 120 2.90 9.53 -31.96
C PHE A 120 1.79 10.28 -32.70
N PHE A 121 1.38 11.46 -32.25
CA PHE A 121 0.24 12.20 -32.78
C PHE A 121 0.61 13.52 -33.46
N LYS A 122 1.86 13.98 -33.44
CA LYS A 122 2.36 15.15 -34.17
C LYS A 122 3.03 14.79 -35.52
N LYS A 123 2.83 13.56 -36.00
CA LYS A 123 3.18 13.20 -37.38
C LYS A 123 1.91 13.21 -38.23
N ASN A 124 1.41 14.38 -38.54
CA ASN A 124 0.67 14.73 -39.75
C ASN A 124 0.59 16.24 -39.86
#